data_b3d09d417c8a02ac4e7c0c5e0b726e7f
#
_entry.id   b3d09d417c8a02ac4e7c0c5e0b726e7f
#
_cell.length_a   1.000
_cell.length_b   1.000
_cell.length_c   1.000
_cell.angle_alpha   90.00
_cell.angle_beta   90.00
_cell.angle_gamma   90.00
#
_symmetry.space_group_name_H-M   'P 1'
#
loop_
_entity.id
_entity.type
_entity.pdbx_description
1 polymer ?
#
loop_
_entity_poly.entity_id
_entity_poly.type
_entity_poly.pdbx_seq_one_letter_code
_entity_poly.pdbx_strand_id
1 'polypeptide(L)'
;MRIITIKKVILNFVSLLLFSACANVEPYIYNPDEYNRESPNFSKEIIDRSEVIICYNKSSTTPEILIQMATDECGRFGKVANFIKHDHFICSISSPAQAIFQCSCPDVTGENRSKNGQISPKKSNRSGC
;
A
#
# COMPACT_ATOMS: atom_id res chain seq x y z
N MET A 1 -21.33 48.90 -18.31
CA MET A 1 -20.40 48.66 -17.18
C MET A 1 -20.72 47.40 -16.35
N ARG A 2 -21.97 47.05 -16.03
CA ARG A 2 -22.34 45.88 -15.19
C ARG A 2 -21.98 44.50 -15.79
N ILE A 3 -22.08 44.32 -17.11
CA ILE A 3 -21.85 43.04 -17.78
C ILE A 3 -20.39 42.59 -17.71
N ILE A 4 -19.43 43.55 -17.79
CA ILE A 4 -17.99 43.25 -17.71
C ILE A 4 -17.60 42.78 -16.28
N THR A 5 -18.22 43.39 -15.28
CA THR A 5 -17.99 43.01 -13.87
C THR A 5 -18.48 41.62 -13.58
N ILE A 6 -19.66 41.24 -14.07
CA ILE A 6 -20.25 39.90 -13.90
C ILE A 6 -19.36 38.83 -14.58
N LYS A 7 -18.88 39.09 -15.81
CA LYS A 7 -17.99 38.16 -16.51
C LYS A 7 -16.67 37.93 -15.76
N LYS A 8 -16.08 38.96 -15.16
CA LYS A 8 -14.86 38.85 -14.35
C LYS A 8 -15.10 38.04 -13.08
N VAL A 9 -16.24 38.24 -12.41
CA VAL A 9 -16.59 37.49 -11.20
C VAL A 9 -16.79 36.02 -11.53
N ILE A 10 -17.51 35.70 -12.60
CA ILE A 10 -17.74 34.31 -13.04
C ILE A 10 -16.41 33.65 -13.41
N LEU A 11 -15.52 34.35 -14.13
CA LEU A 11 -14.21 33.82 -14.54
C LEU A 11 -13.34 33.50 -13.32
N ASN A 12 -13.31 34.40 -12.32
CA ASN A 12 -12.59 34.13 -11.06
C ASN A 12 -13.18 33.00 -10.25
N PHE A 13 -14.51 32.86 -10.22
CA PHE A 13 -15.17 31.78 -9.50
C PHE A 13 -14.91 30.41 -10.15
N VAL A 14 -14.93 30.34 -11.48
CA VAL A 14 -14.59 29.12 -12.25
C VAL A 14 -13.10 28.76 -12.04
N SER A 15 -12.21 29.76 -12.03
CA SER A 15 -10.78 29.53 -11.75
C SER A 15 -10.55 28.96 -10.34
N LEU A 16 -11.28 29.43 -9.34
CA LEU A 16 -11.17 28.95 -7.95
C LEU A 16 -11.62 27.49 -7.81
N LEU A 17 -12.65 27.08 -8.57
CA LEU A 17 -13.16 25.70 -8.56
C LEU A 17 -12.19 24.69 -9.17
N LEU A 18 -11.33 25.13 -10.11
CA LEU A 18 -10.36 24.23 -10.75
C LEU A 18 -9.16 23.88 -9.86
N PHE A 19 -8.90 24.63 -8.80
CA PHE A 19 -7.83 24.32 -7.84
C PHE A 19 -8.23 23.38 -6.71
N SER A 20 -9.49 22.99 -6.60
CA SER A 20 -9.99 22.10 -5.54
C SER A 20 -9.76 20.62 -5.81
N ALA A 21 -9.18 20.24 -6.94
CA ALA A 21 -8.96 18.85 -7.34
C ALA A 21 -7.62 18.28 -6.80
N CYS A 22 -7.26 18.55 -5.54
CA CYS A 22 -6.29 17.74 -4.83
C CYS A 22 -6.99 16.43 -4.43
N ALA A 23 -6.97 15.46 -5.34
CA ALA A 23 -7.46 14.13 -5.04
C ALA A 23 -6.59 13.52 -3.92
N ASN A 24 -7.20 13.17 -2.80
CA ASN A 24 -6.57 12.30 -1.82
C ASN A 24 -6.35 10.96 -2.51
N VAL A 25 -5.10 10.60 -2.74
CA VAL A 25 -4.75 9.31 -3.34
C VAL A 25 -4.79 8.27 -2.23
N GLU A 26 -5.69 7.30 -2.38
CA GLU A 26 -5.81 6.19 -1.46
C GLU A 26 -4.60 5.25 -1.57
N PRO A 27 -4.16 4.63 -0.47
CA PRO A 27 -3.13 3.61 -0.51
C PRO A 27 -3.62 2.38 -1.27
N TYR A 28 -2.74 1.71 -1.99
CA TYR A 28 -3.06 0.50 -2.75
C TYR A 28 -1.98 -0.56 -2.61
N ILE A 29 -2.38 -1.82 -2.74
CA ILE A 29 -1.47 -2.96 -2.74
C ILE A 29 -0.83 -3.06 -4.13
N TYR A 30 0.51 -2.99 -4.16
CA TYR A 30 1.26 -3.17 -5.39
C TYR A 30 1.51 -4.65 -5.68
N ASN A 31 1.11 -5.08 -6.87
CA ASN A 31 1.36 -6.42 -7.36
C ASN A 31 2.22 -6.35 -8.62
N PRO A 32 3.50 -6.72 -8.59
CA PRO A 32 4.38 -6.63 -9.75
C PRO A 32 3.91 -7.50 -10.92
N ASP A 33 3.27 -8.63 -10.65
CA ASP A 33 2.78 -9.57 -11.68
C ASP A 33 1.56 -9.03 -12.44
N GLU A 34 0.83 -8.08 -11.88
CA GLU A 34 -0.32 -7.45 -12.55
C GLU A 34 0.09 -6.53 -13.69
N TYR A 35 1.26 -5.91 -13.59
CA TYR A 35 1.77 -4.93 -14.57
C TYR A 35 2.78 -5.51 -15.55
N ASN A 36 3.39 -6.64 -15.23
CA ASN A 36 4.39 -7.28 -16.07
C ASN A 36 3.80 -8.44 -16.90
N ARG A 37 3.47 -8.17 -18.16
CA ARG A 37 2.91 -9.16 -19.09
C ARG A 37 3.85 -10.33 -19.40
N GLU A 38 5.14 -10.18 -19.16
CA GLU A 38 6.15 -11.23 -19.35
C GLU A 38 6.32 -12.11 -18.10
N SER A 39 5.68 -11.74 -16.99
CA SER A 39 5.70 -12.56 -15.79
C SER A 39 4.96 -13.87 -16.00
N PRO A 40 5.51 -15.01 -15.59
CA PRO A 40 4.82 -16.30 -15.63
C PRO A 40 3.53 -16.33 -14.79
N ASN A 41 3.38 -15.37 -13.86
CA ASN A 41 2.21 -15.23 -13.00
C ASN A 41 1.24 -14.13 -13.45
N PHE A 42 1.49 -13.50 -14.59
CA PHE A 42 0.59 -12.48 -15.13
C PHE A 42 -0.85 -13.03 -15.27
N SER A 43 -1.81 -12.28 -14.74
CA SER A 43 -3.25 -12.64 -14.78
C SER A 43 -3.61 -13.95 -14.06
N LYS A 44 -2.70 -14.53 -13.27
CA LYS A 44 -3.00 -15.69 -12.43
C LYS A 44 -3.47 -15.26 -11.05
N GLU A 45 -4.36 -16.07 -10.48
CA GLU A 45 -4.78 -15.90 -9.09
C GLU A 45 -3.59 -16.12 -8.15
N ILE A 46 -3.45 -15.25 -7.16
CA ILE A 46 -2.41 -15.37 -6.13
C ILE A 46 -2.86 -16.45 -5.15
N ILE A 47 -2.19 -17.60 -5.20
CA ILE A 47 -2.50 -18.76 -4.35
C ILE A 47 -1.86 -18.62 -2.96
N ASP A 48 -0.72 -17.97 -2.88
CA ASP A 48 0.01 -17.69 -1.64
C ASP A 48 0.79 -16.38 -1.74
N ARG A 49 0.88 -15.67 -0.62
CA ARG A 49 1.58 -14.40 -0.54
C ARG A 49 2.58 -14.43 0.59
N SER A 50 3.85 -14.18 0.27
CA SER A 50 4.94 -14.07 1.23
C SER A 50 5.24 -12.62 1.64
N GLU A 51 4.86 -11.66 0.78
CA GLU A 51 5.14 -10.24 0.97
C GLU A 51 3.98 -9.39 0.45
N VAL A 52 3.69 -8.31 1.15
CA VAL A 52 2.73 -7.28 0.74
C VAL A 52 3.46 -5.96 0.63
N ILE A 53 3.38 -5.33 -0.53
CA ILE A 53 3.90 -3.98 -0.79
C ILE A 53 2.70 -3.05 -0.91
N ILE A 54 2.66 -2.02 -0.08
CA ILE A 54 1.60 -1.01 -0.10
C ILE A 54 2.20 0.31 -0.55
N CYS A 55 1.72 0.83 -1.67
CA CYS A 55 2.06 2.15 -2.16
C CYS A 55 1.12 3.19 -1.53
N TYR A 56 1.68 4.29 -1.01
CA TYR A 56 0.90 5.28 -0.30
C TYR A 56 1.51 6.69 -0.37
N ASN A 57 0.70 7.68 -0.03
CA ASN A 57 1.14 9.06 0.15
C ASN A 57 1.18 9.37 1.64
N LYS A 58 2.33 9.82 2.14
CA LYS A 58 2.56 10.14 3.57
C LYS A 58 1.64 11.25 4.11
N SER A 59 1.14 12.13 3.24
CA SER A 59 0.25 13.22 3.66
C SER A 59 -1.21 12.81 3.83
N SER A 60 -1.61 11.68 3.22
CA SER A 60 -3.01 11.22 3.22
C SER A 60 -3.24 9.87 3.87
N THR A 61 -2.17 9.17 4.29
CA THR A 61 -2.26 7.81 4.82
C THR A 61 -1.57 7.71 6.18
N THR A 62 -2.25 7.11 7.15
CA THR A 62 -1.70 6.85 8.49
C THR A 62 -1.10 5.44 8.59
N PRO A 63 -0.16 5.22 9.52
CA PRO A 63 0.43 3.89 9.74
C PRO A 63 -0.61 2.80 10.06
N GLU A 64 -1.68 3.17 10.76
CA GLU A 64 -2.75 2.25 11.14
C GLU A 64 -3.47 1.68 9.91
N ILE A 65 -3.73 2.52 8.90
CA ILE A 65 -4.34 2.10 7.63
C ILE A 65 -3.43 1.09 6.92
N LEU A 66 -2.12 1.36 6.88
CA LEU A 66 -1.15 0.45 6.24
C LEU A 66 -1.10 -0.91 6.95
N ILE A 67 -1.08 -0.90 8.28
CA ILE A 67 -1.07 -2.13 9.09
C ILE A 67 -2.36 -2.92 8.87
N GLN A 68 -3.51 -2.25 8.84
CA GLN A 68 -4.78 -2.90 8.60
C GLN A 68 -4.82 -3.54 7.20
N MET A 69 -4.45 -2.80 6.16
CA MET A 69 -4.41 -3.32 4.79
C MET A 69 -3.48 -4.55 4.67
N ALA A 70 -2.30 -4.49 5.28
CA ALA A 70 -1.36 -5.61 5.28
C ALA A 70 -1.90 -6.81 6.05
N THR A 71 -2.56 -6.58 7.20
CA THR A 71 -3.17 -7.63 8.01
C THR A 71 -4.31 -8.31 7.27
N ASP A 72 -5.17 -7.54 6.61
CA ASP A 72 -6.28 -8.07 5.83
C ASP A 72 -5.77 -8.91 4.65
N GLU A 73 -4.75 -8.41 3.95
CA GLU A 73 -4.20 -9.12 2.80
C GLU A 73 -3.44 -10.41 3.20
N CYS A 74 -2.56 -10.37 4.22
CA CYS A 74 -1.90 -11.58 4.73
C CYS A 74 -2.92 -12.55 5.33
N GLY A 75 -3.96 -12.03 5.99
CA GLY A 75 -5.04 -12.82 6.61
C GLY A 75 -5.83 -13.65 5.62
N ARG A 76 -5.96 -13.22 4.34
CA ARG A 76 -6.58 -14.01 3.27
C ARG A 76 -5.88 -15.34 3.03
N PHE A 77 -4.62 -15.43 3.39
CA PHE A 77 -3.78 -16.64 3.28
C PHE A 77 -3.50 -17.31 4.65
N GLY A 78 -4.23 -16.93 5.71
CA GLY A 78 -4.03 -17.44 7.05
C GLY A 78 -2.74 -17.02 7.72
N LYS A 79 -2.14 -15.90 7.24
CA LYS A 79 -0.84 -15.38 7.70
C LYS A 79 -1.00 -14.08 8.49
N VAL A 80 0.03 -13.72 9.25
CA VAL A 80 0.13 -12.45 9.96
C VAL A 80 1.10 -11.52 9.22
N ALA A 81 0.78 -10.23 9.23
CA ALA A 81 1.63 -9.21 8.61
C ALA A 81 2.68 -8.71 9.59
N ASN A 82 3.94 -8.74 9.20
CA ASN A 82 5.05 -8.17 9.95
C ASN A 82 5.67 -7.04 9.13
N PHE A 83 5.73 -5.84 9.68
CA PHE A 83 6.35 -4.71 9.03
C PHE A 83 7.86 -4.92 8.89
N ILE A 84 8.42 -4.68 7.69
CA ILE A 84 9.84 -4.81 7.40
C ILE A 84 10.49 -3.44 7.29
N LYS A 85 10.05 -2.62 6.33
CA LYS A 85 10.66 -1.30 6.05
C LYS A 85 9.75 -0.40 5.23
N HIS A 86 10.13 0.87 5.18
CA HIS A 86 9.66 1.80 4.16
C HIS A 86 10.71 1.96 3.06
N ASP A 87 10.24 2.17 1.83
CA ASP A 87 11.09 2.41 0.67
C ASP A 87 10.41 3.39 -0.32
N HIS A 88 11.04 3.71 -1.48
CA HIS A 88 10.54 4.76 -2.38
C HIS A 88 10.68 4.44 -3.88
N PHE A 89 11.00 3.20 -4.28
CA PHE A 89 11.48 2.94 -5.64
C PHE A 89 10.47 2.43 -6.66
N ILE A 90 9.36 1.83 -6.25
CA ILE A 90 8.49 1.06 -7.17
C ILE A 90 7.15 1.75 -7.41
N CYS A 91 6.71 2.57 -6.50
CA CYS A 91 5.40 3.18 -6.50
C CYS A 91 5.27 4.37 -7.47
N SER A 92 4.03 4.73 -7.81
CA SER A 92 3.74 5.86 -8.70
C SER A 92 4.10 7.21 -8.07
N ILE A 93 4.24 8.25 -8.90
CA ILE A 93 4.55 9.61 -8.45
C ILE A 93 3.48 10.15 -7.48
N SER A 94 2.22 9.75 -7.65
CA SER A 94 1.12 10.16 -6.78
C SER A 94 1.14 9.48 -5.40
N SER A 95 1.77 8.30 -5.29
CA SER A 95 1.93 7.52 -4.07
C SER A 95 3.38 7.07 -3.93
N PRO A 96 4.33 7.99 -3.70
CA PRO A 96 5.75 7.74 -3.87
C PRO A 96 6.38 6.87 -2.78
N ALA A 97 5.71 6.71 -1.65
CA ALA A 97 6.19 5.88 -0.56
C ALA A 97 5.64 4.46 -0.64
N GLN A 98 6.45 3.50 -0.25
CA GLN A 98 6.04 2.11 -0.10
C GLN A 98 6.29 1.62 1.32
N ALA A 99 5.37 0.82 1.84
CA ALA A 99 5.52 0.05 3.06
C ALA A 99 5.56 -1.44 2.70
N ILE A 100 6.56 -2.14 3.19
CA ILE A 100 6.79 -3.55 2.89
C ILE A 100 6.49 -4.36 4.15
N PHE A 101 5.59 -5.34 4.02
CA PHE A 101 5.21 -6.27 5.06
C PHE A 101 5.50 -7.70 4.63
N GLN A 102 6.01 -8.51 5.52
CA GLN A 102 6.16 -9.94 5.33
C GLN A 102 4.96 -10.67 5.90
N CYS A 103 4.36 -11.56 5.11
CA CYS A 103 3.34 -12.48 5.57
C CYS A 103 4.00 -13.77 6.08
N SER A 104 3.90 -14.04 7.37
CA SER A 104 4.41 -15.26 8.01
C SER A 104 3.31 -16.02 8.70
N CYS A 105 3.50 -17.33 8.86
CA CYS A 105 2.58 -18.13 9.66
C CYS A 105 2.59 -17.66 11.11
N PRO A 106 1.43 -17.59 11.78
CA PRO A 106 1.39 -17.34 13.21
C PRO A 106 2.14 -18.45 13.94
N ASP A 107 3.09 -18.06 14.80
CA ASP A 107 3.82 -19.02 15.64
C ASP A 107 2.84 -19.70 16.60
N VAL A 108 2.62 -20.99 16.41
CA VAL A 108 1.73 -21.80 17.27
C VAL A 108 2.36 -22.08 18.64
N THR A 109 3.64 -21.76 18.79
CA THR A 109 4.35 -21.86 20.07
C THR A 109 4.38 -20.48 20.74
N GLY A 110 3.45 -20.26 21.68
CA GLY A 110 3.51 -19.15 22.60
C GLY A 110 4.73 -19.27 23.50
N GLU A 111 5.87 -18.76 23.05
CA GLU A 111 6.96 -18.40 23.96
C GLU A 111 7.98 -17.46 23.29
N ASN A 112 8.21 -16.35 24.02
CA ASN A 112 9.36 -15.46 23.94
C ASN A 112 9.45 -14.45 22.80
N ARG A 113 8.79 -13.34 23.04
CA ARG A 113 9.17 -12.02 22.52
C ARG A 113 10.59 -11.67 23.01
N SER A 114 11.60 -12.09 22.25
CA SER A 114 12.98 -11.67 22.50
C SER A 114 13.15 -10.18 22.17
N LYS A 115 13.70 -9.44 23.11
CA LYS A 115 13.91 -7.98 23.11
C LYS A 115 15.07 -7.51 22.20
N ASN A 116 15.49 -8.29 21.20
CA ASN A 116 16.54 -7.89 20.26
C ASN A 116 16.09 -8.14 18.83
N GLY A 117 15.90 -7.02 18.09
CA GLY A 117 15.41 -6.95 16.73
C GLY A 117 16.28 -7.55 15.65
N GLN A 118 16.55 -8.85 15.73
CA GLN A 118 17.15 -9.60 14.64
C GLN A 118 16.37 -10.88 14.42
N ILE A 119 15.43 -10.82 13.48
CA ILE A 119 14.70 -11.99 13.01
C ILE A 119 15.48 -12.55 11.82
N SER A 120 16.17 -13.66 12.06
CA SER A 120 16.79 -14.48 11.01
C SER A 120 15.68 -15.28 10.31
N PRO A 121 15.56 -15.21 8.96
CA PRO A 121 14.49 -15.92 8.25
C PRO A 121 14.79 -17.42 8.25
N LYS A 122 14.08 -18.18 9.08
CA LYS A 122 14.05 -19.63 8.98
C LYS A 122 13.17 -20.02 7.80
N LYS A 123 13.75 -20.58 6.75
CA LYS A 123 13.04 -21.15 5.60
C LYS A 123 12.02 -22.18 6.10
N SER A 124 10.75 -21.79 6.13
CA SER A 124 9.64 -22.73 6.27
C SER A 124 9.16 -23.11 4.88
N ASN A 125 9.32 -24.38 4.54
CA ASN A 125 8.92 -24.97 3.26
C ASN A 125 7.52 -25.56 3.40
N ARG A 126 6.51 -24.72 3.63
CA ARG A 126 5.09 -25.11 3.61
C ARG A 126 4.27 -24.07 2.89
N SER A 127 3.64 -24.48 1.80
CA SER A 127 2.56 -23.73 1.14
C SER A 127 1.36 -23.68 2.09
N GLY A 128 1.05 -22.47 2.54
CA GLY A 128 -0.08 -22.19 3.41
C GLY A 128 0.15 -22.56 4.89
N CYS A 129 -0.31 -21.70 5.76
CA CYS A 129 -0.41 -22.00 7.17
C CYS A 129 -1.67 -22.85 7.44
#